data_a3cc9f5cad57f2b3d854a45a1a0da995
#
_entry.id   a3cc9f5cad57f2b3d854a45a1a0da995
#
_cell.length_a   1.000
_cell.length_b   1.000
_cell.length_c   1.000
_cell.angle_alpha   90.00
_cell.angle_beta   90.00
_cell.angle_gamma   90.00
#
_symmetry.space_group_name_H-M   'P 1'
#
loop_
_entity.id
_entity.type
_entity.pdbx_description
1 polymer ?
#
loop_
_entity_poly.entity_id
_entity_poly.type
_entity_poly.pdbx_seq_one_letter_code
_entity_poly.pdbx_strand_id
1 'polypeptide(L)'
;MPTPERGERPHGTTILAVRHKGRVVMAGDGQVSMGQTVVKRGARKVRRLFGGKVLAGFAGGTADALTLFEKFEAKLEQYHGNLKRAAVELAKEWRSDRVLRRLEALLVVADREASLLITGSGDVIEPDDGLLAVGSGGNFALAAARALVAHSVLDARGIAEEAMKQAAALCVFTNEAIVVEELAD
;
A
#
# COMPACT_ATOMS: atom_id res chain seq x y z
N MET A 1 -20.40 -23.45 -24.49
CA MET A 1 -19.22 -23.84 -23.66
C MET A 1 -19.00 -22.75 -22.62
N PRO A 2 -18.96 -23.06 -21.32
CA PRO A 2 -18.60 -22.07 -20.33
C PRO A 2 -17.14 -21.65 -20.56
N THR A 3 -16.89 -20.34 -20.62
CA THR A 3 -15.54 -19.78 -20.59
C THR A 3 -14.82 -20.30 -19.35
N PRO A 4 -13.54 -20.74 -19.45
CA PRO A 4 -12.80 -21.15 -18.27
C PRO A 4 -12.73 -19.98 -17.30
N GLU A 5 -13.25 -20.16 -16.10
CA GLU A 5 -13.10 -19.25 -14.98
C GLU A 5 -11.59 -18.96 -14.82
N ARG A 6 -11.22 -17.70 -14.90
CA ARG A 6 -9.88 -17.26 -14.54
C ARG A 6 -9.67 -17.71 -13.11
N GLY A 7 -8.68 -18.58 -12.88
CA GLY A 7 -8.38 -19.13 -11.58
C GLY A 7 -8.42 -18.02 -10.53
N GLU A 8 -9.11 -18.26 -9.43
CA GLU A 8 -9.30 -17.29 -8.34
C GLU A 8 -7.94 -16.79 -7.86
N ARG A 9 -7.67 -15.52 -8.15
CA ARG A 9 -6.44 -14.85 -7.70
C ARG A 9 -6.57 -14.49 -6.23
N PRO A 10 -5.47 -14.53 -5.44
CA PRO A 10 -5.50 -14.05 -4.08
C PRO A 10 -5.96 -12.60 -4.02
N HIS A 11 -6.98 -12.34 -3.23
CA HIS A 11 -7.53 -11.03 -2.95
C HIS A 11 -7.48 -10.74 -1.45
N GLY A 12 -7.69 -9.52 -1.09
CA GLY A 12 -7.74 -9.09 0.30
C GLY A 12 -6.46 -8.36 0.67
N THR A 13 -6.53 -7.06 0.57
CA THR A 13 -5.47 -6.16 1.01
C THR A 13 -6.07 -4.80 1.29
N THR A 14 -5.67 -4.22 2.41
CA THR A 14 -5.90 -2.80 2.68
C THR A 14 -4.59 -2.21 3.16
N ILE A 15 -4.12 -1.19 2.48
CA ILE A 15 -2.97 -0.37 2.86
C ILE A 15 -3.46 1.05 3.05
N LEU A 16 -3.02 1.69 4.13
CA LEU A 16 -3.26 3.10 4.42
C LEU A 16 -1.94 3.76 4.79
N ALA A 17 -1.60 4.84 4.11
CA ALA A 17 -0.51 5.74 4.47
C ALA A 17 -1.07 7.06 5.01
N VAL A 18 -0.56 7.50 6.15
CA VAL A 18 -0.96 8.72 6.84
C VAL A 18 0.26 9.59 7.08
N ARG A 19 0.25 10.78 6.51
CA ARG A 19 1.17 11.87 6.81
C ARG A 19 0.42 12.94 7.58
N HIS A 20 0.73 13.09 8.87
CA HIS A 20 0.02 14.02 9.74
C HIS A 20 0.91 14.51 10.88
N LYS A 21 0.90 15.82 11.15
CA LYS A 21 1.68 16.47 12.23
C LYS A 21 3.16 16.08 12.21
N GLY A 22 3.79 16.07 11.02
CA GLY A 22 5.20 15.75 10.84
C GLY A 22 5.56 14.26 10.91
N ARG A 23 4.61 13.38 11.16
CA ARG A 23 4.80 11.92 11.20
C ARG A 23 4.31 11.25 9.93
N VAL A 24 4.98 10.15 9.58
CA VAL A 24 4.63 9.32 8.41
C VAL A 24 4.44 7.88 8.87
N VAL A 25 3.25 7.37 8.69
CA VAL A 25 2.82 6.05 9.13
C VAL A 25 2.22 5.29 7.96
N MET A 26 2.49 4.00 7.86
CA MET A 26 1.84 3.11 6.90
C MET A 26 1.31 1.88 7.62
N ALA A 27 0.04 1.58 7.43
CA ALA A 27 -0.64 0.44 8.01
C ALA A 27 -1.14 -0.51 6.92
N GLY A 28 -1.12 -1.80 7.22
CA GLY A 28 -1.67 -2.85 6.37
C GLY A 28 -2.34 -3.92 7.18
N ASP A 29 -3.44 -4.49 6.68
CA ASP A 29 -4.07 -5.66 7.26
C ASP A 29 -3.34 -6.95 6.92
N GLY A 30 -3.69 -8.06 7.58
CA GLY A 30 -3.03 -9.35 7.40
C GLY A 30 -3.78 -10.36 6.55
N GLN A 31 -4.98 -10.04 6.05
CA GLN A 31 -5.81 -11.02 5.36
C GLN A 31 -5.35 -11.29 3.93
N VAL A 32 -5.28 -12.57 3.58
CA VAL A 32 -5.19 -13.05 2.19
C VAL A 32 -6.36 -13.99 1.97
N SER A 33 -7.15 -13.73 0.93
CA SER A 33 -8.32 -14.54 0.55
C SER A 33 -8.16 -15.06 -0.88
N MET A 34 -8.71 -16.25 -1.11
CA MET A 34 -8.89 -16.82 -2.45
C MET A 34 -10.40 -17.02 -2.63
N GLY A 35 -11.00 -16.25 -3.54
CA GLY A 35 -12.45 -16.16 -3.63
C GLY A 35 -13.06 -15.75 -2.27
N GLN A 36 -13.90 -16.59 -1.72
CA GLN A 36 -14.58 -16.38 -0.43
C GLN A 36 -13.86 -17.04 0.76
N THR A 37 -12.69 -17.63 0.56
CA THR A 37 -11.95 -18.35 1.59
C THR A 37 -10.76 -17.55 2.08
N VAL A 38 -10.65 -17.34 3.41
CA VAL A 38 -9.47 -16.75 4.03
C VAL A 38 -8.38 -17.81 4.15
N VAL A 39 -7.26 -17.63 3.43
CA VAL A 39 -6.14 -18.57 3.41
C VAL A 39 -4.99 -18.15 4.34
N LYS A 40 -4.89 -16.87 4.68
CA LYS A 40 -3.89 -16.34 5.63
C LYS A 40 -4.45 -15.13 6.37
N ARG A 41 -4.13 -15.01 7.67
CA ARG A 41 -4.63 -13.92 8.52
C ARG A 41 -3.55 -12.95 8.99
N GLY A 42 -2.27 -13.31 8.88
CA GLY A 42 -1.14 -12.50 9.38
C GLY A 42 -0.09 -12.24 8.29
N ALA A 43 -0.50 -11.86 7.09
CA ALA A 43 0.43 -11.45 6.04
C ALA A 43 1.02 -10.06 6.36
N ARG A 44 2.31 -9.88 6.09
CA ARG A 44 2.96 -8.56 6.17
C ARG A 44 2.95 -7.90 4.79
N LYS A 45 2.13 -6.88 4.63
CA LYS A 45 1.93 -6.14 3.38
C LYS A 45 2.61 -4.79 3.35
N VAL A 46 3.17 -4.37 4.50
CA VAL A 46 3.95 -3.15 4.65
C VAL A 46 5.39 -3.53 4.99
N ARG A 47 6.35 -2.87 4.36
CA ARG A 47 7.78 -3.09 4.53
C ARG A 47 8.54 -1.79 4.66
N ARG A 48 9.71 -1.87 5.30
CA ARG A 48 10.73 -0.82 5.29
C ARG A 48 11.76 -1.14 4.22
N LEU A 49 12.07 -0.17 3.38
CA LEU A 49 13.06 -0.24 2.32
C LEU A 49 14.17 0.79 2.55
N PHE A 50 15.23 0.68 1.80
CA PHE A 50 16.34 1.63 1.79
C PHE A 50 16.87 1.95 3.20
N GLY A 51 17.29 0.92 3.93
CA GLY A 51 17.80 1.07 5.29
C GLY A 51 16.77 1.62 6.30
N GLY A 52 15.47 1.40 6.05
CA GLY A 52 14.39 1.84 6.91
C GLY A 52 13.90 3.27 6.69
N LYS A 53 14.42 3.95 5.67
CA LYS A 53 14.08 5.35 5.35
C LYS A 53 12.82 5.50 4.48
N VAL A 54 12.35 4.41 3.89
CA VAL A 54 11.17 4.37 3.03
C VAL A 54 10.20 3.31 3.52
N LEU A 55 8.92 3.65 3.62
CA LEU A 55 7.83 2.70 3.82
C LEU A 55 7.24 2.33 2.47
N ALA A 56 6.92 1.06 2.28
CA ALA A 56 6.25 0.58 1.09
C ALA A 56 5.13 -0.40 1.45
N GLY A 57 3.97 -0.21 0.84
CA GLY A 57 2.79 -1.05 1.00
C GLY A 57 2.22 -1.43 -0.36
N PHE A 58 1.67 -2.63 -0.46
CA PHE A 58 1.29 -3.22 -1.72
C PHE A 58 -0.12 -3.81 -1.67
N ALA A 59 -0.90 -3.58 -2.70
CA ALA A 59 -2.19 -4.22 -2.94
C ALA A 59 -2.16 -5.01 -4.25
N GLY A 60 -2.37 -6.34 -4.18
CA GLY A 60 -2.30 -7.26 -5.32
C GLY A 60 -1.85 -8.66 -4.91
N GLY A 61 -1.38 -9.47 -5.86
CA GLY A 61 -0.89 -10.82 -5.63
C GLY A 61 0.47 -10.85 -4.89
N THR A 62 0.67 -11.82 -4.01
CA THR A 62 1.88 -11.88 -3.15
C THR A 62 3.19 -12.00 -3.94
N ALA A 63 3.18 -12.77 -5.04
CA ALA A 63 4.36 -12.93 -5.89
C ALA A 63 4.71 -11.61 -6.61
N ASP A 64 3.70 -10.87 -7.03
CA ASP A 64 3.85 -9.57 -7.68
C ASP A 64 4.42 -8.53 -6.70
N ALA A 65 3.98 -8.60 -5.42
CA ALA A 65 4.48 -7.75 -4.36
C ALA A 65 6.00 -7.85 -4.18
N LEU A 66 6.53 -9.06 -4.09
CA LEU A 66 7.96 -9.29 -3.90
C LEU A 66 8.77 -8.69 -5.04
N THR A 67 8.37 -8.98 -6.28
CA THR A 67 9.04 -8.46 -7.47
C THR A 67 9.06 -6.93 -7.49
N LEU A 68 7.95 -6.28 -7.16
CA LEU A 68 7.85 -4.82 -7.16
C LEU A 68 8.65 -4.18 -6.03
N PHE A 69 8.66 -4.78 -4.84
CA PHE A 69 9.50 -4.30 -3.74
C PHE A 69 10.99 -4.37 -4.07
N GLU A 70 11.47 -5.50 -4.62
CA GLU A 70 12.87 -5.67 -5.02
C GLU A 70 13.26 -4.66 -6.11
N LYS A 71 12.42 -4.48 -7.13
CA LYS A 71 12.65 -3.50 -8.18
C LYS A 71 12.64 -2.07 -7.66
N PHE A 72 11.74 -1.74 -6.75
CA PHE A 72 11.69 -0.40 -6.18
C PHE A 72 12.89 -0.12 -5.30
N GLU A 73 13.32 -1.08 -4.48
CA GLU A 73 14.54 -0.95 -3.68
C GLU A 73 15.78 -0.73 -4.56
N ALA A 74 15.91 -1.48 -5.65
CA ALA A 74 16.99 -1.26 -6.63
C ALA A 74 16.95 0.15 -7.25
N LYS A 75 15.75 0.72 -7.51
CA LYS A 75 15.62 2.11 -7.97
C LYS A 75 16.01 3.11 -6.87
N LEU A 76 15.64 2.87 -5.62
CA LEU A 76 16.06 3.71 -4.50
C LEU A 76 17.58 3.73 -4.35
N GLU A 77 18.24 2.59 -4.45
CA GLU A 77 19.71 2.51 -4.45
C GLU A 77 20.31 3.26 -5.63
N GLN A 78 19.80 3.02 -6.85
CA GLN A 78 20.28 3.67 -8.08
C GLN A 78 20.17 5.20 -8.02
N TYR A 79 19.13 5.73 -7.41
CA TYR A 79 18.85 7.17 -7.31
C TYR A 79 19.11 7.76 -5.92
N HIS A 80 19.95 7.07 -5.11
CA HIS A 80 20.45 7.55 -3.82
C HIS A 80 19.32 7.97 -2.85
N GLY A 81 18.23 7.21 -2.83
CA GLY A 81 17.08 7.45 -1.95
C GLY A 81 16.11 8.54 -2.42
N ASN A 82 16.27 9.08 -3.64
CA ASN A 82 15.30 10.02 -4.20
C ASN A 82 14.00 9.31 -4.55
N LEU A 83 13.01 9.38 -3.65
CA LEU A 83 11.74 8.68 -3.74
C LEU A 83 10.99 9.00 -5.03
N LYS A 84 10.84 10.29 -5.36
CA LYS A 84 10.09 10.73 -6.55
C LYS A 84 10.75 10.23 -7.84
N ARG A 85 12.08 10.30 -7.92
CA ARG A 85 12.82 9.78 -9.08
C ARG A 85 12.70 8.27 -9.20
N ALA A 86 12.90 7.55 -8.11
CA ALA A 86 12.77 6.09 -8.07
C ALA A 86 11.35 5.63 -8.48
N ALA A 87 10.31 6.34 -8.01
CA ALA A 87 8.91 6.06 -8.34
C ALA A 87 8.63 6.25 -9.83
N VAL A 88 9.06 7.36 -10.42
CA VAL A 88 8.89 7.63 -11.86
C VAL A 88 9.61 6.59 -12.72
N GLU A 89 10.82 6.23 -12.37
CA GLU A 89 11.58 5.25 -13.14
C GLU A 89 11.02 3.81 -12.98
N LEU A 90 10.50 3.45 -11.81
CA LEU A 90 9.76 2.20 -11.66
C LEU A 90 8.47 2.21 -12.49
N ALA A 91 7.70 3.29 -12.47
CA ALA A 91 6.45 3.40 -13.22
C ALA A 91 6.67 3.25 -14.74
N LYS A 92 7.73 3.86 -15.27
CA LYS A 92 8.15 3.70 -16.68
C LYS A 92 8.51 2.26 -17.00
N GLU A 93 9.32 1.61 -16.16
CA GLU A 93 9.72 0.21 -16.33
C GLU A 93 8.48 -0.70 -16.24
N TRP A 94 7.63 -0.49 -15.24
CA TRP A 94 6.42 -1.29 -15.02
C TRP A 94 5.48 -1.25 -16.24
N ARG A 95 5.25 -0.06 -16.79
CA ARG A 95 4.40 0.11 -17.98
C ARG A 95 4.98 -0.52 -19.23
N SER A 96 6.30 -0.46 -19.44
CA SER A 96 6.96 -0.86 -20.67
C SER A 96 7.43 -2.31 -20.70
N ASP A 97 7.73 -2.91 -19.55
CA ASP A 97 8.20 -4.28 -19.45
C ASP A 97 7.06 -5.28 -19.71
N ARG A 98 7.32 -6.29 -20.57
CA ARG A 98 6.28 -7.26 -20.99
C ARG A 98 5.78 -8.15 -19.85
N VAL A 99 6.60 -8.39 -18.85
CA VAL A 99 6.25 -9.20 -17.67
C VAL A 99 5.59 -8.32 -16.63
N LEU A 100 6.22 -7.21 -16.25
CA LEU A 100 5.74 -6.33 -15.19
C LEU A 100 4.38 -5.72 -15.51
N ARG A 101 4.12 -5.28 -16.75
CA ARG A 101 2.83 -4.69 -17.13
C ARG A 101 1.62 -5.61 -16.98
N ARG A 102 1.85 -6.92 -16.77
CA ARG A 102 0.79 -7.89 -16.50
C ARG A 102 0.44 -7.98 -15.01
N LEU A 103 1.23 -7.34 -14.15
CA LEU A 103 0.99 -7.30 -12.72
C LEU A 103 -0.16 -6.33 -12.44
N GLU A 104 -1.23 -6.87 -11.88
CA GLU A 104 -2.37 -6.09 -11.42
C GLU A 104 -2.13 -5.72 -9.96
N ALA A 105 -1.50 -4.59 -9.74
CA ALA A 105 -1.06 -4.17 -8.43
C ALA A 105 -1.06 -2.65 -8.27
N LEU A 106 -1.08 -2.22 -7.01
CA LEU A 106 -0.91 -0.84 -6.58
C LEU A 106 0.18 -0.81 -5.52
N LEU A 107 1.14 0.09 -5.67
CA LEU A 107 2.24 0.27 -4.73
C LEU A 107 2.13 1.66 -4.09
N VAL A 108 2.06 1.71 -2.77
CA VAL A 108 2.14 2.95 -1.99
C VAL A 108 3.51 3.03 -1.36
N VAL A 109 4.20 4.15 -1.54
CA VAL A 109 5.51 4.39 -0.96
C VAL A 109 5.54 5.73 -0.27
N ALA A 110 6.29 5.84 0.83
CA ALA A 110 6.43 7.08 1.57
C ALA A 110 7.80 7.20 2.20
N ASP A 111 8.37 8.39 2.15
CA ASP A 111 9.51 8.83 2.93
C ASP A 111 9.13 10.05 3.80
N ARG A 112 10.11 10.75 4.35
CA ARG A 112 9.85 11.96 5.16
C ARG A 112 9.28 13.12 4.36
N GLU A 113 9.49 13.18 3.04
CA GLU A 113 9.14 14.32 2.19
C GLU A 113 7.84 14.09 1.41
N ALA A 114 7.61 12.87 0.91
CA ALA A 114 6.50 12.56 0.00
C ALA A 114 5.84 11.22 0.30
N SER A 115 4.57 11.11 -0.10
CA SER A 115 3.82 9.84 -0.18
C SER A 115 3.28 9.70 -1.60
N LEU A 116 3.53 8.55 -2.24
CA LEU A 116 3.23 8.35 -3.66
C LEU A 116 2.47 7.04 -3.87
N LEU A 117 1.49 7.08 -4.76
CA LEU A 117 0.87 5.91 -5.35
C LEU A 117 1.50 5.66 -6.72
N ILE A 118 1.95 4.43 -6.95
CA ILE A 118 2.52 3.98 -8.22
C ILE A 118 1.63 2.88 -8.79
N THR A 119 1.25 3.00 -10.06
CA THR A 119 0.37 2.05 -10.75
C THR A 119 1.07 1.38 -11.92
N GLY A 120 0.57 0.22 -12.31
CA GLY A 120 1.05 -0.51 -13.50
C GLY A 120 0.75 0.19 -14.82
N SER A 121 -0.16 1.16 -14.85
CA SER A 121 -0.41 2.04 -16.01
C SER A 121 0.67 3.12 -16.20
N GLY A 122 1.55 3.28 -15.22
CA GLY A 122 2.64 4.25 -15.27
C GLY A 122 2.34 5.55 -14.53
N ASP A 123 1.25 5.61 -13.74
CA ASP A 123 0.90 6.78 -12.97
C ASP A 123 1.73 6.83 -11.67
N VAL A 124 2.16 8.03 -11.31
CA VAL A 124 2.75 8.37 -10.01
C VAL A 124 1.96 9.54 -9.46
N ILE A 125 1.22 9.28 -8.38
CA ILE A 125 0.25 10.24 -7.82
C ILE A 125 0.67 10.60 -6.39
N GLU A 126 0.82 11.88 -6.12
CA GLU A 126 1.01 12.43 -4.77
C GLU A 126 -0.34 12.98 -4.28
N PRO A 127 -0.84 12.60 -3.09
CA PRO A 127 -2.11 13.09 -2.58
C PRO A 127 -1.99 14.51 -2.06
N ASP A 128 -3.06 15.30 -2.20
CA ASP A 128 -3.07 16.69 -1.72
C ASP A 128 -3.12 16.78 -0.18
N ASP A 129 -3.72 15.79 0.48
CA ASP A 129 -3.99 15.80 1.92
C ASP A 129 -3.04 14.88 2.74
N GLY A 130 -2.03 14.28 2.10
CA GLY A 130 -1.08 13.39 2.76
C GLY A 130 -1.65 12.01 3.12
N LEU A 131 -2.84 11.65 2.63
CA LEU A 131 -3.51 10.39 2.88
C LEU A 131 -3.61 9.56 1.61
N LEU A 132 -3.16 8.33 1.65
CA LEU A 132 -3.28 7.36 0.55
C LEU A 132 -3.81 6.04 1.08
N ALA A 133 -4.76 5.45 0.38
CA ALA A 133 -5.18 4.09 0.67
C ALA A 133 -5.41 3.31 -0.62
N VAL A 134 -5.10 2.01 -0.57
CA VAL A 134 -5.29 1.09 -1.69
C VAL A 134 -5.82 -0.26 -1.22
N GLY A 135 -6.38 -1.01 -2.15
CA GLY A 135 -6.91 -2.35 -1.90
C GLY A 135 -8.39 -2.36 -1.56
N SER A 136 -8.91 -3.53 -1.22
CA SER A 136 -10.35 -3.80 -1.05
C SER A 136 -11.03 -2.91 0.00
N GLY A 137 -10.36 -2.69 1.14
CA GLY A 137 -10.83 -1.82 2.21
C GLY A 137 -10.31 -0.38 2.13
N GLY A 138 -9.55 -0.04 1.08
CA GLY A 138 -8.86 1.24 0.96
C GLY A 138 -9.78 2.45 1.06
N ASN A 139 -10.91 2.43 0.36
CA ASN A 139 -11.85 3.55 0.39
C ASN A 139 -12.48 3.77 1.78
N PHE A 140 -12.73 2.70 2.53
CA PHE A 140 -13.23 2.79 3.90
C PHE A 140 -12.17 3.38 4.84
N ALA A 141 -10.94 2.88 4.74
CA ALA A 141 -9.80 3.40 5.52
C ALA A 141 -9.52 4.87 5.20
N LEU A 142 -9.55 5.26 3.93
CA LEU A 142 -9.31 6.63 3.51
C LEU A 142 -10.38 7.59 4.01
N ALA A 143 -11.66 7.22 3.89
CA ALA A 143 -12.77 8.03 4.39
C ALA A 143 -12.70 8.22 5.91
N ALA A 144 -12.42 7.14 6.65
CA ALA A 144 -12.23 7.20 8.10
C ALA A 144 -11.02 8.05 8.48
N ALA A 145 -9.88 7.90 7.82
CA ALA A 145 -8.68 8.69 8.07
C ALA A 145 -8.93 10.18 7.84
N ARG A 146 -9.60 10.57 6.76
CA ARG A 146 -9.97 11.97 6.49
C ARG A 146 -10.85 12.57 7.57
N ALA A 147 -11.86 11.82 8.04
CA ALA A 147 -12.72 12.26 9.13
C ALA A 147 -11.95 12.43 10.44
N LEU A 148 -11.04 11.49 10.76
CA LEU A 148 -10.23 11.56 11.97
C LEU A 148 -9.21 12.71 11.95
N VAL A 149 -8.59 12.99 10.80
CA VAL A 149 -7.73 14.17 10.64
C VAL A 149 -8.49 15.47 10.91
N ALA A 150 -9.71 15.56 10.40
CA ALA A 150 -10.51 16.78 10.51
C ALA A 150 -11.15 16.98 11.90
N HIS A 151 -11.50 15.90 12.61
CA HIS A 151 -12.38 15.94 13.78
C HIS A 151 -11.84 15.25 15.02
N SER A 152 -10.56 14.84 15.04
CA SER A 152 -9.94 14.24 16.23
C SER A 152 -8.60 14.89 16.57
N VAL A 153 -8.09 14.58 17.76
CA VAL A 153 -6.76 15.00 18.22
C VAL A 153 -5.68 13.96 18.02
N LEU A 154 -6.03 12.83 17.41
CA LEU A 154 -5.14 11.70 17.21
C LEU A 154 -3.88 12.09 16.40
N ASP A 155 -2.79 11.43 16.68
CA ASP A 155 -1.59 11.50 15.86
C ASP A 155 -1.70 10.58 14.63
N ALA A 156 -0.69 10.58 13.76
CA ALA A 156 -0.72 9.80 12.53
C ALA A 156 -0.91 8.30 12.79
N ARG A 157 -0.29 7.76 13.86
CA ARG A 157 -0.43 6.36 14.23
C ARG A 157 -1.84 6.02 14.70
N GLY A 158 -2.38 6.82 15.60
CA GLY A 158 -3.76 6.64 16.09
C GLY A 158 -4.81 6.73 14.98
N ILE A 159 -4.62 7.67 14.05
CA ILE A 159 -5.47 7.78 12.85
C ILE A 159 -5.38 6.52 11.99
N ALA A 160 -4.17 6.04 11.71
CA ALA A 160 -3.98 4.85 10.88
C ALA A 160 -4.60 3.60 11.52
N GLU A 161 -4.37 3.38 12.82
CA GLU A 161 -4.91 2.23 13.55
C GLU A 161 -6.44 2.26 13.58
N GLU A 162 -7.04 3.40 13.92
CA GLU A 162 -8.50 3.51 13.99
C GLU A 162 -9.17 3.41 12.62
N ALA A 163 -8.61 4.08 11.60
CA ALA A 163 -9.13 4.00 10.24
C ALA A 163 -9.07 2.57 9.67
N MET A 164 -8.01 1.82 9.98
CA MET A 164 -7.88 0.43 9.56
C MET A 164 -8.89 -0.49 10.28
N LYS A 165 -9.21 -0.24 11.56
CA LYS A 165 -10.30 -0.96 12.27
C LYS A 165 -11.65 -0.71 11.61
N GLN A 166 -11.94 0.53 11.22
CA GLN A 166 -13.18 0.84 10.49
C GLN A 166 -13.24 0.12 9.14
N ALA A 167 -12.13 0.05 8.41
CA ALA A 167 -12.05 -0.72 7.17
C ALA A 167 -12.28 -2.23 7.43
N ALA A 168 -11.69 -2.80 8.47
CA ALA A 168 -11.86 -4.20 8.83
C ALA A 168 -13.32 -4.53 9.24
N ALA A 169 -14.02 -3.60 9.89
CA ALA A 169 -15.41 -3.76 10.26
C ALA A 169 -16.38 -3.78 9.07
N LEU A 170 -16.02 -3.15 7.95
CA LEU A 170 -16.88 -2.98 6.78
C LEU A 170 -16.50 -3.88 5.61
N CYS A 171 -15.20 -4.13 5.40
CA CYS A 171 -14.68 -4.87 4.26
C CYS A 171 -14.42 -6.34 4.63
N VAL A 172 -15.14 -7.26 3.99
CA VAL A 172 -14.98 -8.70 4.22
C VAL A 172 -13.61 -9.26 3.86
N PHE A 173 -12.81 -8.50 3.09
CA PHE A 173 -11.45 -8.83 2.67
C PHE A 173 -10.36 -8.16 3.51
N THR A 174 -10.72 -7.53 4.62
CA THR A 174 -9.80 -6.82 5.52
C THR A 174 -9.99 -7.34 6.94
N ASN A 175 -8.92 -7.64 7.66
CA ASN A 175 -9.01 -8.09 9.05
C ASN A 175 -8.29 -7.13 10.02
N GLU A 176 -8.46 -7.40 11.32
CA GLU A 176 -7.88 -6.59 12.40
C GLU A 176 -6.42 -6.95 12.74
N ALA A 177 -5.80 -7.89 12.02
CA ALA A 177 -4.36 -8.18 12.16
C ALA A 177 -3.54 -7.09 11.47
N ILE A 178 -3.57 -5.89 12.05
CA ILE A 178 -3.01 -4.67 11.47
C ILE A 178 -1.55 -4.55 11.85
N VAL A 179 -0.68 -4.43 10.86
CA VAL A 179 0.74 -4.07 11.02
C VAL A 179 0.90 -2.59 10.73
N VAL A 180 1.55 -1.87 11.63
CA VAL A 180 1.80 -0.43 11.51
C VAL A 180 3.30 -0.18 11.53
N GLU A 181 3.80 0.48 10.52
CA GLU A 181 5.18 0.95 10.42
C GLU A 181 5.19 2.49 10.42
N GLU A 182 6.14 3.07 11.13
CA GLU A 182 6.32 4.51 11.26
C GLU A 182 7.76 4.87 10.94
N LEU A 183 8.00 5.90 10.15
CA LEU A 183 9.35 6.42 9.96
C LEU A 183 9.81 7.09 11.27
N ALA A 184 10.96 6.64 11.77
CA ALA A 184 11.61 7.27 12.91
C ALA A 184 12.05 8.71 12.57
N ASP A 185 12.08 9.57 13.57
CA ASP A 185 12.59 10.95 13.48
C ASP A 185 14.09 11.01 13.12
#